data_1a1aa6543249aa13fdadb6cda61d8427
#
_entry.id   1a1aa6543249aa13fdadb6cda61d8427
#
_cell.length_a   1.000
_cell.length_b   1.000
_cell.length_c   1.000
_cell.angle_alpha   90.00
_cell.angle_beta   90.00
_cell.angle_gamma   90.00
#
_symmetry.space_group_name_H-M   'P 1'
#
loop_
_entity.id
_entity.type
_entity.pdbx_description
1 polymer ?
#
loop_
_entity_poly.entity_id
_entity_poly.type
_entity_poly.pdbx_seq_one_letter_code
_entity_poly.pdbx_strand_id
1 'polypeptide(L)'
;MLPLDFILFLQIIIFLFITPGTPRIVIISYSMNYGVKNCIWTALGDVTANLFQATLVIFVIGTFLSDNPNFLNFFKWVGVIYLMYLAYDVYKSSPKDVNSKIISTKSVFSFYKDGFLVAGTSPKAWLFFPLIFPQFINFDTNYIVQFFILITTYVVLDFISLIGYALLAQKLITWIKANPKTINTISASVLVIIALIIIVTQQY
;
A
#
# COMPACT_ATOMS: atom_id res chain seq x y z
N MET A 1 4.34 17.64 16.79
CA MET A 1 4.83 18.08 15.47
C MET A 1 4.22 17.19 14.41
N LEU A 2 3.47 17.78 13.49
CA LEU A 2 2.89 17.00 12.38
C LEU A 2 3.95 16.75 11.30
N PRO A 3 3.86 15.63 10.57
CA PRO A 3 4.64 15.39 9.36
C PRO A 3 4.44 16.50 8.32
N LEU A 4 5.41 16.65 7.41
CA LEU A 4 5.32 17.57 6.29
C LEU A 4 4.11 17.18 5.41
N ASP A 5 3.38 18.17 4.91
CA ASP A 5 2.28 17.96 3.95
C ASP A 5 1.34 16.78 4.28
N PHE A 6 0.98 16.61 5.57
CA PHE A 6 0.22 15.47 6.06
C PHE A 6 -1.10 15.24 5.30
N ILE A 7 -1.75 16.31 4.84
CA ILE A 7 -2.98 16.20 4.02
C ILE A 7 -2.67 15.54 2.67
N LEU A 8 -1.55 15.89 2.05
CA LEU A 8 -1.10 15.28 0.81
C LEU A 8 -0.78 13.79 1.02
N PHE A 9 -0.13 13.45 2.14
CA PHE A 9 0.09 12.06 2.52
C PHE A 9 -1.21 11.26 2.64
N LEU A 10 -2.24 11.82 3.30
CA LEU A 10 -3.56 11.19 3.39
C LEU A 10 -4.18 10.96 2.00
N GLN A 11 -4.13 11.93 1.12
CA GLN A 11 -4.64 11.80 -0.25
C GLN A 11 -3.93 10.68 -1.01
N ILE A 12 -2.60 10.64 -0.95
CA ILE A 12 -1.80 9.59 -1.60
C ILE A 12 -2.18 8.20 -1.08
N ILE A 13 -2.32 8.03 0.24
CA ILE A 13 -2.68 6.74 0.84
C ILE A 13 -4.10 6.32 0.44
N ILE A 14 -5.06 7.22 0.50
CA ILE A 14 -6.44 6.93 0.11
C ILE A 14 -6.49 6.47 -1.34
N PHE A 15 -5.83 7.19 -2.25
CA PHE A 15 -5.74 6.78 -3.66
C PHE A 15 -5.01 5.45 -3.85
N LEU A 16 -3.93 5.23 -3.09
CA LEU A 16 -3.20 3.97 -3.12
C LEU A 16 -4.08 2.77 -2.72
N PHE A 17 -4.97 2.97 -1.75
CA PHE A 17 -5.84 1.92 -1.23
C PHE A 17 -7.08 1.66 -2.09
N ILE A 18 -7.54 2.64 -2.85
CA ILE A 18 -8.59 2.45 -3.86
C ILE A 18 -8.10 1.55 -5.01
N THR A 19 -6.79 1.56 -5.28
CA THR A 19 -6.20 0.69 -6.30
C THR A 19 -6.11 -0.76 -5.79
N PRO A 20 -6.82 -1.73 -6.41
CA PRO A 20 -6.81 -3.12 -5.97
C PRO A 20 -5.44 -3.77 -6.25
N GLY A 21 -4.62 -3.89 -5.22
CA GLY A 21 -3.37 -4.66 -5.22
C GLY A 21 -3.57 -6.11 -4.79
N THR A 22 -2.49 -6.89 -4.79
CA THR A 22 -2.50 -8.31 -4.40
C THR A 22 -3.20 -8.58 -3.06
N PRO A 23 -2.94 -7.83 -1.96
CA PRO A 23 -3.62 -8.05 -0.69
C PRO A 23 -5.14 -7.88 -0.79
N ARG A 24 -5.62 -6.86 -1.52
CA ARG A 24 -7.05 -6.60 -1.71
C ARG A 24 -7.74 -7.72 -2.47
N ILE A 25 -7.09 -8.26 -3.50
CA ILE A 25 -7.62 -9.39 -4.28
C ILE A 25 -7.72 -10.65 -3.40
N VAL A 26 -6.71 -10.92 -2.56
CA VAL A 26 -6.74 -12.04 -1.61
C VAL A 26 -7.86 -11.88 -0.60
N ILE A 27 -8.04 -10.69 -0.02
CA ILE A 27 -9.13 -10.39 0.93
C ILE A 27 -10.50 -10.58 0.28
N ILE A 28 -10.71 -10.10 -0.96
CA ILE A 28 -11.96 -10.31 -1.70
C ILE A 28 -12.22 -11.82 -1.86
N SER A 29 -11.23 -12.58 -2.33
CA SER A 29 -11.33 -14.03 -2.51
C SER A 29 -11.65 -14.73 -1.19
N TYR A 30 -10.98 -14.36 -0.10
CA TYR A 30 -11.18 -14.97 1.22
C TYR A 30 -12.53 -14.61 1.82
N SER A 31 -13.00 -13.38 1.64
CA SER A 31 -14.34 -12.99 2.06
C SER A 31 -15.44 -13.82 1.39
N MET A 32 -15.29 -14.09 0.10
CA MET A 32 -16.25 -14.91 -0.66
C MET A 32 -16.23 -16.38 -0.26
N ASN A 33 -15.05 -16.94 0.08
CA ASN A 33 -14.90 -18.37 0.35
C ASN A 33 -15.03 -18.74 1.83
N TYR A 34 -14.64 -17.83 2.72
CA TYR A 34 -14.51 -18.10 4.16
C TYR A 34 -15.27 -17.09 5.05
N GLY A 35 -15.88 -16.07 4.44
CA GLY A 35 -16.59 -15.02 5.14
C GLY A 35 -15.71 -13.93 5.73
N VAL A 36 -16.34 -12.78 6.00
CA VAL A 36 -15.66 -11.52 6.44
C VAL A 36 -14.90 -11.71 7.77
N LYS A 37 -15.42 -12.50 8.71
CA LYS A 37 -14.76 -12.74 10.01
C LYS A 37 -13.33 -13.26 9.87
N ASN A 38 -13.10 -14.15 8.92
CA ASN A 38 -11.77 -14.72 8.70
C ASN A 38 -10.82 -13.72 8.03
N CYS A 39 -11.36 -12.77 7.26
CA CYS A 39 -10.58 -11.70 6.64
C CYS A 39 -9.93 -10.74 7.64
N ILE A 40 -10.49 -10.63 8.86
CA ILE A 40 -9.89 -9.83 9.93
C ILE A 40 -8.47 -10.32 10.23
N TRP A 41 -8.27 -11.64 10.29
CA TRP A 41 -6.96 -12.24 10.55
C TRP A 41 -5.99 -12.03 9.38
N THR A 42 -6.49 -12.13 8.16
CA THR A 42 -5.67 -11.83 6.98
C THR A 42 -5.27 -10.35 6.93
N ALA A 43 -6.19 -9.44 7.27
CA ALA A 43 -5.90 -8.01 7.36
C ALA A 43 -4.90 -7.69 8.47
N LEU A 44 -4.99 -8.34 9.64
CA LEU A 44 -4.00 -8.21 10.71
C LEU A 44 -2.61 -8.71 10.28
N GLY A 45 -2.54 -9.80 9.52
CA GLY A 45 -1.30 -10.28 8.95
C GLY A 45 -0.68 -9.26 7.99
N ASP A 46 -1.48 -8.70 7.09
CA ASP A 46 -1.05 -7.67 6.14
C ASP A 46 -0.48 -6.43 6.85
N VAL A 47 -1.25 -5.89 7.79
CA VAL A 47 -0.88 -4.71 8.57
C VAL A 47 0.41 -4.93 9.36
N THR A 48 0.61 -6.10 9.97
CA THR A 48 1.86 -6.39 10.70
C THR A 48 3.07 -6.52 9.77
N ALA A 49 2.89 -7.05 8.56
CA ALA A 49 3.96 -7.07 7.56
C ALA A 49 4.33 -5.64 7.11
N ASN A 50 3.33 -4.81 6.83
CA ASN A 50 3.55 -3.41 6.45
C ASN A 50 4.23 -2.61 7.58
N LEU A 51 3.81 -2.82 8.83
CA LEU A 51 4.46 -2.21 10.00
C LEU A 51 5.94 -2.62 10.12
N PHE A 52 6.22 -3.91 9.93
CA PHE A 52 7.59 -4.43 9.96
C PHE A 52 8.44 -3.82 8.84
N GLN A 53 7.93 -3.77 7.61
CA GLN A 53 8.63 -3.16 6.46
C GLN A 53 8.92 -1.67 6.69
N ALA A 54 7.92 -0.89 7.12
CA ALA A 54 8.08 0.53 7.38
C ALA A 54 9.09 0.79 8.52
N THR A 55 9.07 -0.04 9.56
CA THR A 55 10.01 0.06 10.68
C THR A 55 11.44 -0.22 10.22
N LEU A 56 11.66 -1.26 9.44
CA LEU A 56 12.98 -1.53 8.85
C LEU A 56 13.48 -0.36 8.02
N VAL A 57 12.60 0.20 7.19
CA VAL A 57 12.94 1.32 6.32
C VAL A 57 13.36 2.54 7.12
N ILE A 58 12.62 2.95 8.16
CA ILE A 58 12.97 4.16 8.92
C ILE A 58 14.28 4.00 9.70
N PHE A 59 14.56 2.81 10.23
CA PHE A 59 15.82 2.55 10.91
C PHE A 59 17.01 2.55 9.96
N VAL A 60 16.88 1.97 8.78
CA VAL A 60 17.94 1.95 7.76
C VAL A 60 18.13 3.33 7.13
N ILE A 61 17.04 3.97 6.74
CA ILE A 61 17.08 5.25 6.04
C ILE A 61 17.35 6.41 7.01
N GLY A 62 16.77 6.40 8.22
CA GLY A 62 16.94 7.46 9.20
C GLY A 62 18.39 7.69 9.61
N THR A 63 19.21 6.62 9.63
CA THR A 63 20.65 6.73 9.91
C THR A 63 21.48 7.27 8.74
N PHE A 64 21.03 7.08 7.50
CA PHE A 64 21.74 7.51 6.29
C PHE A 64 21.27 8.87 5.73
N LEU A 65 20.03 9.25 6.02
CA LEU A 65 19.39 10.44 5.44
C LEU A 65 19.63 11.72 6.22
N SER A 66 19.83 11.62 7.53
CA SER A 66 20.15 12.80 8.38
C SER A 66 21.41 13.54 7.93
N ASP A 67 22.30 12.86 7.22
CA ASP A 67 23.63 13.40 6.88
C ASP A 67 23.79 13.76 5.40
N ASN A 68 22.79 13.51 4.53
CA ASN A 68 22.99 13.69 3.09
C ASN A 68 21.71 14.09 2.31
N PRO A 69 21.43 15.40 2.11
CA PRO A 69 20.27 15.88 1.36
C PRO A 69 20.19 15.36 -0.09
N ASN A 70 21.34 15.11 -0.73
CA ASN A 70 21.39 14.55 -2.09
C ASN A 70 20.79 13.13 -2.15
N PHE A 71 20.83 12.39 -1.05
CA PHE A 71 20.28 11.05 -0.98
C PHE A 71 18.74 11.07 -1.00
N LEU A 72 18.10 12.06 -0.34
CA LEU A 72 16.65 12.27 -0.41
C LEU A 72 16.19 12.54 -1.85
N ASN A 73 16.91 13.41 -2.54
CA ASN A 73 16.60 13.73 -3.93
C ASN A 73 16.76 12.53 -4.87
N PHE A 74 17.79 11.70 -4.65
CA PHE A 74 17.94 10.44 -5.36
C PHE A 74 16.74 9.51 -5.14
N PHE A 75 16.31 9.30 -3.89
CA PHE A 75 15.15 8.45 -3.58
C PHE A 75 13.85 9.01 -4.15
N LYS A 76 13.67 10.33 -4.16
CA LYS A 76 12.52 10.99 -4.83
C LYS A 76 12.42 10.55 -6.29
N TRP A 77 13.49 10.70 -7.05
CA TRP A 77 13.48 10.36 -8.48
C TRP A 77 13.31 8.87 -8.74
N VAL A 78 13.95 8.02 -7.94
CA VAL A 78 13.73 6.56 -8.00
C VAL A 78 12.27 6.23 -7.70
N GLY A 79 11.65 6.90 -6.72
CA GLY A 79 10.22 6.75 -6.38
C GLY A 79 9.30 7.15 -7.52
N VAL A 80 9.55 8.29 -8.15
CA VAL A 80 8.79 8.76 -9.31
C VAL A 80 8.87 7.76 -10.47
N ILE A 81 10.08 7.32 -10.82
CA ILE A 81 10.31 6.33 -11.90
C ILE A 81 9.56 5.03 -11.56
N TYR A 82 9.61 4.59 -10.31
CA TYR A 82 8.92 3.38 -9.88
C TYR A 82 7.40 3.51 -9.94
N LEU A 83 6.84 4.65 -9.53
CA LEU A 83 5.39 4.90 -9.66
C LEU A 83 4.95 4.90 -11.12
N MET A 84 5.75 5.46 -12.01
CA MET A 84 5.48 5.43 -13.45
C MET A 84 5.57 3.99 -14.01
N TYR A 85 6.56 3.21 -13.57
CA TYR A 85 6.66 1.79 -13.91
C TYR A 85 5.42 1.00 -13.42
N LEU A 86 5.00 1.19 -12.18
CA LEU A 86 3.79 0.56 -11.63
C LEU A 86 2.53 0.98 -12.40
N ALA A 87 2.41 2.25 -12.77
CA ALA A 87 1.30 2.73 -13.57
C ALA A 87 1.23 1.99 -14.91
N TYR A 88 2.37 1.83 -15.58
CA TYR A 88 2.47 1.08 -16.83
C TYR A 88 2.12 -0.40 -16.64
N ASP A 89 2.66 -1.05 -15.62
CA ASP A 89 2.41 -2.46 -15.31
C ASP A 89 0.92 -2.72 -15.01
N VAL A 90 0.30 -1.88 -14.19
CA VAL A 90 -1.14 -1.95 -13.88
C VAL A 90 -1.99 -1.72 -15.12
N TYR A 91 -1.65 -0.73 -15.95
CA TYR A 91 -2.37 -0.46 -17.19
C TYR A 91 -2.36 -1.65 -18.14
N LYS A 92 -1.22 -2.34 -18.26
CA LYS A 92 -1.03 -3.47 -19.16
C LYS A 92 -1.48 -4.81 -18.58
N SER A 93 -1.70 -4.89 -17.25
CA SER A 93 -2.05 -6.14 -16.59
C SER A 93 -3.42 -6.66 -17.05
N SER A 94 -3.48 -7.97 -17.30
CA SER A 94 -4.76 -8.67 -17.49
C SER A 94 -5.38 -8.99 -16.13
N PRO A 95 -6.74 -9.02 -16.02
CA PRO A 95 -7.39 -9.41 -14.78
C PRO A 95 -6.91 -10.79 -14.34
N LYS A 96 -6.36 -10.89 -13.14
CA LYS A 96 -6.03 -12.20 -12.57
C LYS A 96 -7.34 -12.92 -12.23
N ASP A 97 -7.50 -14.12 -12.74
CA ASP A 97 -8.64 -14.96 -12.40
C ASP A 97 -8.66 -15.24 -10.91
N VAL A 98 -9.68 -14.71 -10.25
CA VAL A 98 -9.99 -15.05 -8.87
C VAL A 98 -10.72 -16.40 -8.90
N ASN A 99 -9.97 -17.48 -9.02
CA ASN A 99 -10.51 -18.82 -8.98
C ASN A 99 -10.92 -19.15 -7.54
N SER A 100 -12.21 -19.15 -7.29
CA SER A 100 -12.82 -19.64 -6.07
C SER A 100 -12.80 -21.19 -6.06
N LYS A 101 -11.67 -21.80 -5.68
CA LYS A 101 -11.68 -23.20 -5.29
C LYS A 101 -12.23 -23.29 -3.86
N ILE A 102 -13.38 -23.96 -3.71
CA ILE A 102 -13.91 -24.37 -2.41
C ILE A 102 -12.81 -25.16 -1.69
N ILE A 103 -12.37 -24.68 -0.55
CA ILE A 103 -11.20 -25.22 0.11
C ILE A 103 -11.51 -25.51 1.59
N SER A 104 -10.88 -26.59 2.05
CA SER A 104 -10.75 -27.06 3.43
C SER A 104 -10.74 -25.95 4.48
N THR A 105 -11.22 -26.28 5.68
CA THR A 105 -11.18 -25.43 6.89
C THR A 105 -9.77 -24.95 7.16
N LYS A 106 -9.51 -23.67 6.96
CA LYS A 106 -8.25 -23.02 7.33
C LYS A 106 -8.28 -22.60 8.80
N SER A 107 -7.16 -22.73 9.50
CA SER A 107 -7.01 -22.20 10.85
C SER A 107 -6.86 -20.68 10.83
N VAL A 108 -7.19 -20.02 11.94
CA VAL A 108 -7.00 -18.58 12.14
C VAL A 108 -5.56 -18.14 11.84
N PHE A 109 -4.59 -18.90 12.33
CA PHE A 109 -3.18 -18.64 12.09
C PHE A 109 -2.81 -18.73 10.61
N SER A 110 -3.45 -19.62 9.83
CA SER A 110 -3.22 -19.70 8.39
C SER A 110 -3.68 -18.44 7.68
N PHE A 111 -4.83 -17.87 8.05
CA PHE A 111 -5.29 -16.59 7.48
C PHE A 111 -4.32 -15.45 7.78
N TYR A 112 -3.85 -15.35 9.02
CA TYR A 112 -2.86 -14.34 9.41
C TYR A 112 -1.55 -14.50 8.63
N LYS A 113 -1.02 -15.72 8.57
CA LYS A 113 0.21 -16.05 7.83
C LYS A 113 0.09 -15.69 6.34
N ASP A 114 -1.04 -16.02 5.73
CA ASP A 114 -1.26 -15.70 4.31
C ASP A 114 -1.27 -14.19 4.07
N GLY A 115 -1.95 -13.41 4.92
CA GLY A 115 -1.94 -11.96 4.85
C GLY A 115 -0.53 -11.39 5.02
N PHE A 116 0.19 -11.87 6.04
CA PHE A 116 1.56 -11.46 6.31
C PHE A 116 2.50 -11.76 5.12
N LEU A 117 2.42 -12.94 4.54
CA LEU A 117 3.26 -13.34 3.41
C LEU A 117 2.91 -12.55 2.15
N VAL A 118 1.63 -12.36 1.86
CA VAL A 118 1.18 -11.61 0.67
C VAL A 118 1.63 -10.16 0.73
N ALA A 119 1.50 -9.50 1.87
CA ALA A 119 1.99 -8.13 2.04
C ALA A 119 3.51 -8.08 2.14
N GLY A 120 4.12 -8.98 2.92
CA GLY A 120 5.56 -9.06 3.15
C GLY A 120 6.38 -9.35 1.89
N THR A 121 5.79 -10.04 0.91
CA THR A 121 6.42 -10.30 -0.39
C THR A 121 5.99 -9.31 -1.48
N SER A 122 5.15 -8.33 -1.14
CA SER A 122 4.67 -7.34 -2.10
C SER A 122 5.78 -6.35 -2.51
N PRO A 123 6.23 -6.34 -3.76
CA PRO A 123 7.24 -5.40 -4.20
C PRO A 123 6.75 -3.95 -4.09
N LYS A 124 5.44 -3.73 -4.20
CA LYS A 124 4.81 -2.41 -4.06
C LYS A 124 5.08 -1.83 -2.67
N ALA A 125 4.92 -2.61 -1.60
CA ALA A 125 5.12 -2.14 -0.23
C ALA A 125 6.62 -1.90 0.06
N TRP A 126 7.49 -2.81 -0.38
CA TRP A 126 8.95 -2.68 -0.22
C TRP A 126 9.55 -1.44 -0.90
N LEU A 127 8.88 -0.91 -1.90
CA LEU A 127 9.32 0.31 -2.58
C LEU A 127 8.53 1.54 -2.11
N PHE A 128 7.27 1.36 -1.70
CA PHE A 128 6.45 2.47 -1.21
C PHE A 128 7.04 3.11 0.06
N PHE A 129 7.38 2.30 1.06
CA PHE A 129 7.88 2.83 2.33
C PHE A 129 9.19 3.62 2.19
N PRO A 130 10.26 3.09 1.55
CA PRO A 130 11.50 3.85 1.42
C PRO A 130 11.42 5.06 0.49
N LEU A 131 10.52 5.04 -0.49
CA LEU A 131 10.44 6.06 -1.52
C LEU A 131 9.46 7.19 -1.16
N ILE A 132 8.42 6.89 -0.41
CA ILE A 132 7.34 7.84 -0.12
C ILE A 132 7.42 8.38 1.31
N PHE A 133 7.64 7.53 2.32
CA PHE A 133 7.62 7.98 3.73
C PHE A 133 8.64 9.08 4.05
N PRO A 134 9.92 8.99 3.62
CA PRO A 134 10.91 10.03 3.92
C PRO A 134 10.52 11.41 3.42
N GLN A 135 9.73 11.48 2.37
CA GLN A 135 9.29 12.74 1.77
C GLN A 135 8.34 13.55 2.64
N PHE A 136 7.73 12.89 3.65
CA PHE A 136 6.80 13.50 4.60
C PHE A 136 7.40 13.70 6.00
N ILE A 137 8.70 13.40 6.16
CA ILE A 137 9.41 13.50 7.43
C ILE A 137 10.39 14.67 7.36
N ASN A 138 10.27 15.59 8.33
CA ASN A 138 11.28 16.60 8.57
C ASN A 138 12.35 16.03 9.50
N PHE A 139 13.53 15.75 8.97
CA PHE A 139 14.66 15.16 9.70
C PHE A 139 15.35 16.15 10.65
N ASP A 140 15.16 17.46 10.47
CA ASP A 140 15.69 18.50 11.37
C ASP A 140 14.95 18.55 12.73
N THR A 141 13.83 17.84 12.83
CA THR A 141 13.01 17.75 14.03
C THR A 141 12.88 16.32 14.51
N ASN A 142 12.00 16.04 15.49
CA ASN A 142 11.81 14.67 15.97
C ASN A 142 11.13 13.80 14.90
N TYR A 143 11.94 13.21 14.03
CA TYR A 143 11.49 12.36 12.92
C TYR A 143 10.81 11.05 13.39
N ILE A 144 11.18 10.55 14.59
CA ILE A 144 10.58 9.33 15.15
C ILE A 144 9.09 9.53 15.43
N VAL A 145 8.72 10.67 16.05
CA VAL A 145 7.31 10.99 16.30
C VAL A 145 6.52 11.13 14.99
N GLN A 146 7.10 11.79 14.01
CA GLN A 146 6.48 11.94 12.69
C GLN A 146 6.29 10.57 12.01
N PHE A 147 7.29 9.70 12.07
CA PHE A 147 7.19 8.33 11.57
C PHE A 147 6.03 7.56 12.24
N PHE A 148 5.92 7.63 13.58
CA PHE A 148 4.82 6.96 14.28
C PHE A 148 3.45 7.49 13.87
N ILE A 149 3.31 8.79 13.62
CA ILE A 149 2.07 9.38 13.11
C ILE A 149 1.76 8.83 11.70
N LEU A 150 2.73 8.83 10.80
CA LEU A 150 2.57 8.35 9.43
C LEU A 150 2.22 6.87 9.39
N ILE A 151 2.97 6.02 10.11
CA ILE A 151 2.75 4.57 10.08
C ILE A 151 1.43 4.18 10.76
N THR A 152 1.06 4.81 11.86
CA THR A 152 -0.23 4.57 12.51
C THR A 152 -1.38 4.95 11.59
N THR A 153 -1.28 6.10 10.94
CA THR A 153 -2.28 6.54 9.96
C THR A 153 -2.39 5.56 8.79
N TYR A 154 -1.25 5.13 8.24
CA TYR A 154 -1.20 4.15 7.15
C TYR A 154 -1.87 2.84 7.57
N VAL A 155 -1.47 2.25 8.67
CA VAL A 155 -1.92 0.96 9.18
C VAL A 155 -3.43 0.97 9.47
N VAL A 156 -3.93 2.03 10.10
CA VAL A 156 -5.37 2.17 10.40
C VAL A 156 -6.18 2.27 9.10
N LEU A 157 -5.77 3.11 8.18
CA LEU A 157 -6.46 3.27 6.90
C LEU A 157 -6.36 2.02 6.03
N ASP A 158 -5.22 1.31 6.05
CA ASP A 158 -5.04 0.06 5.33
C ASP A 158 -5.97 -1.03 5.87
N PHE A 159 -6.02 -1.20 7.19
CA PHE A 159 -6.93 -2.14 7.84
C PHE A 159 -8.40 -1.85 7.50
N ILE A 160 -8.84 -0.59 7.62
CA ILE A 160 -10.19 -0.15 7.27
C ILE A 160 -10.48 -0.45 5.79
N SER A 161 -9.53 -0.14 4.91
CA SER A 161 -9.63 -0.44 3.47
C SER A 161 -9.81 -1.93 3.21
N LEU A 162 -8.97 -2.78 3.80
CA LEU A 162 -9.05 -4.24 3.63
C LEU A 162 -10.39 -4.81 4.11
N ILE A 163 -10.90 -4.36 5.25
CA ILE A 163 -12.21 -4.77 5.74
C ILE A 163 -13.33 -4.24 4.85
N GLY A 164 -13.21 -3.01 4.35
CA GLY A 164 -14.13 -2.46 3.35
C GLY A 164 -14.19 -3.33 2.08
N TYR A 165 -13.04 -3.76 1.56
CA TYR A 165 -12.98 -4.70 0.44
C TYR A 165 -13.62 -6.05 0.77
N ALA A 166 -13.44 -6.57 1.99
CA ALA A 166 -14.06 -7.81 2.44
C ALA A 166 -15.59 -7.71 2.47
N LEU A 167 -16.13 -6.60 2.99
CA LEU A 167 -17.58 -6.37 3.08
C LEU A 167 -18.23 -6.19 1.71
N LEU A 168 -17.52 -5.56 0.78
CA LEU A 168 -18.02 -5.27 -0.56
C LEU A 168 -17.62 -6.35 -1.60
N ALA A 169 -17.02 -7.46 -1.15
CA ALA A 169 -16.38 -8.45 -2.01
C ALA A 169 -17.25 -8.94 -3.19
N GLN A 170 -18.51 -9.25 -2.95
CA GLN A 170 -19.41 -9.74 -4.02
C GLN A 170 -19.66 -8.68 -5.10
N LYS A 171 -19.94 -7.44 -4.70
CA LYS A 171 -20.17 -6.33 -5.64
C LYS A 171 -18.89 -5.97 -6.38
N LEU A 172 -17.77 -5.92 -5.66
CA LEU A 172 -16.47 -5.56 -6.23
C LEU A 172 -15.99 -6.58 -7.23
N ILE A 173 -16.07 -7.88 -6.95
CA ILE A 173 -15.61 -8.91 -7.91
C ILE A 173 -16.44 -8.90 -9.20
N THR A 174 -17.75 -8.71 -9.08
CA THR A 174 -18.64 -8.62 -10.25
C THR A 174 -18.27 -7.40 -11.09
N TRP A 175 -18.07 -6.25 -10.44
CA TRP A 175 -17.71 -5.01 -11.13
C TRP A 175 -16.29 -5.06 -11.73
N ILE A 176 -15.31 -5.62 -11.02
CA ILE A 176 -13.92 -5.81 -11.50
C ILE A 176 -13.91 -6.71 -12.75
N LYS A 177 -14.64 -7.83 -12.71
CA LYS A 177 -14.73 -8.75 -13.85
C LYS A 177 -15.43 -8.12 -15.04
N ALA A 178 -16.45 -7.27 -14.82
CA ALA A 178 -17.18 -6.59 -15.88
C ALA A 178 -16.39 -5.44 -16.51
N ASN A 179 -15.50 -4.78 -15.77
CA ASN A 179 -14.83 -3.55 -16.21
C ASN A 179 -13.29 -3.58 -15.99
N PRO A 180 -12.58 -4.62 -16.45
CA PRO A 180 -11.16 -4.79 -16.13
C PRO A 180 -10.28 -3.66 -16.68
N LYS A 181 -10.53 -3.21 -17.91
CA LYS A 181 -9.77 -2.13 -18.54
C LYS A 181 -9.98 -0.79 -17.83
N THR A 182 -11.24 -0.51 -17.43
CA THR A 182 -11.58 0.73 -16.72
C THR A 182 -10.84 0.83 -15.38
N ILE A 183 -10.80 -0.28 -14.62
CA ILE A 183 -10.11 -0.34 -13.34
C ILE A 183 -8.61 -0.11 -13.50
N ASN A 184 -8.01 -0.82 -14.46
CA ASN A 184 -6.58 -0.68 -14.72
C ASN A 184 -6.23 0.75 -15.17
N THR A 185 -7.07 1.35 -16.01
CA THR A 185 -6.86 2.73 -16.45
C THR A 185 -6.97 3.72 -15.30
N ILE A 186 -8.01 3.62 -14.47
CA ILE A 186 -8.17 4.48 -13.28
C ILE A 186 -6.97 4.31 -12.34
N SER A 187 -6.59 3.09 -12.03
CA SER A 187 -5.46 2.79 -11.12
C SER A 187 -4.13 3.33 -11.66
N ALA A 188 -3.87 3.16 -12.94
CA ALA A 188 -2.67 3.68 -13.60
C ALA A 188 -2.66 5.22 -13.59
N SER A 189 -3.80 5.85 -13.92
CA SER A 189 -3.92 7.31 -13.91
C SER A 189 -3.65 7.90 -12.52
N VAL A 190 -4.15 7.27 -11.46
CA VAL A 190 -3.90 7.68 -10.08
C VAL A 190 -2.41 7.61 -9.74
N LEU A 191 -1.72 6.54 -10.11
CA LEU A 191 -0.27 6.41 -9.87
C LEU A 191 0.53 7.47 -10.62
N VAL A 192 0.14 7.80 -11.85
CA VAL A 192 0.75 8.90 -12.62
C VAL A 192 0.52 10.25 -11.93
N ILE A 193 -0.71 10.53 -11.48
CA ILE A 193 -1.04 11.76 -10.77
C ILE A 193 -0.20 11.89 -9.50
N ILE A 194 -0.06 10.82 -8.71
CA ILE A 194 0.79 10.81 -7.50
C ILE A 194 2.24 11.13 -7.87
N ALA A 195 2.78 10.49 -8.91
CA ALA A 195 4.15 10.74 -9.38
C ALA A 195 4.34 12.21 -9.77
N LEU A 196 3.39 12.81 -10.50
CA LEU A 196 3.43 14.24 -10.89
C LEU A 196 3.34 15.18 -9.68
N ILE A 197 2.48 14.86 -8.70
CA ILE A 197 2.38 15.64 -7.46
C ILE A 197 3.72 15.65 -6.73
N ILE A 198 4.39 14.50 -6.59
CA ILE A 198 5.70 14.39 -5.94
C ILE A 198 6.77 15.23 -6.68
N ILE A 199 6.74 15.26 -8.01
CA ILE A 199 7.67 16.07 -8.79
C ILE A 199 7.49 17.58 -8.48
N VAL A 200 6.24 18.03 -8.40
CA VAL A 200 5.91 19.47 -8.30
C VAL A 200 6.03 19.99 -6.87
N THR A 201 5.59 19.21 -5.87
CA THR A 201 5.47 19.71 -4.49
C THR A 201 6.73 19.62 -3.66
N GLN A 202 7.64 18.73 -3.99
CA GLN A 202 8.84 18.52 -3.16
C GLN A 202 10.10 19.01 -3.88
N GLN A 203 10.39 20.29 -3.70
CA GLN A 203 11.70 20.87 -3.98
C GLN A 203 12.50 20.91 -2.67
N TYR A 204 13.57 20.11 -2.59
CA TYR A 204 14.58 20.16 -1.54
C TYR A 204 15.73 21.07 -1.96
#